data_7ade9b84afc1c844cc61e85e69c72d06
#
_entry.id   7ade9b84afc1c844cc61e85e69c72d06
#
_cell.length_a   1.000
_cell.length_b   1.000
_cell.length_c   1.000
_cell.angle_alpha   90.00
_cell.angle_beta   90.00
_cell.angle_gamma   90.00
#
_symmetry.space_group_name_H-M   'P 1'
#
loop_
_entity.id
_entity.type
_entity.pdbx_description
1 polymer ?
#
loop_
_entity_poly.entity_id
_entity_poly.type
_entity_poly.pdbx_seq_one_letter_code
_entity_poly.pdbx_strand_id
1 'polypeptide(L)'
;STLLKCIAKILTPDKGTISSTGRMAAMLEVGSGFQPELSGRENIYLNGAILGMSKKEIDSKLDAIIDFSGVERFIDQPVKNYSSGMYVRLGFSVSIHVEPDILLVDEVLAVGDMEFQNKCMDKFAQLKDQGRTVVVVSHGLEQMRTFCDQAAWLDHGTLVDVGAAAEVIDTYSDVAHHAVEVEGGGTRFGSGEAMIERIELRTVYLVHA
;
A
#
# COMPACT_ATOMS: atom_id res chain seq x y z
N SER A 1 -10.17 1.04 0.80
CA SER A 1 -9.30 1.63 1.85
C SER A 1 -9.75 1.42 3.29
N THR A 2 -11.08 1.28 3.62
CA THR A 2 -11.54 1.12 5.02
C THR A 2 -10.97 -0.14 5.69
N LEU A 3 -10.97 -1.28 5.00
CA LEU A 3 -10.40 -2.52 5.52
C LEU A 3 -8.89 -2.38 5.80
N LEU A 4 -8.13 -1.73 4.91
CA LEU A 4 -6.72 -1.45 5.13
C LEU A 4 -6.48 -0.60 6.37
N LYS A 5 -7.31 0.42 6.62
CA LYS A 5 -7.24 1.25 7.83
C LYS A 5 -7.54 0.43 9.10
N CYS A 6 -8.45 -0.54 9.02
CA CYS A 6 -8.69 -1.47 10.12
C CYS A 6 -7.48 -2.40 10.35
N ILE A 7 -6.90 -2.95 9.28
CA ILE A 7 -5.68 -3.78 9.36
C ILE A 7 -4.51 -2.99 9.94
N ALA A 8 -4.35 -1.73 9.51
CA ALA A 8 -3.34 -0.80 10.03
C ALA A 8 -3.60 -0.32 11.48
N LYS A 9 -4.71 -0.74 12.09
CA LYS A 9 -5.15 -0.31 13.44
C LYS A 9 -5.40 1.21 13.56
N ILE A 10 -5.68 1.87 12.44
CA ILE A 10 -6.11 3.27 12.39
C ILE A 10 -7.60 3.39 12.74
N LEU A 11 -8.40 2.42 12.28
CA LEU A 11 -9.81 2.28 12.62
C LEU A 11 -10.03 1.01 13.44
N THR A 12 -10.94 1.10 14.40
CA THR A 12 -11.40 -0.08 15.17
C THR A 12 -12.58 -0.71 14.45
N PRO A 13 -12.58 -2.02 14.18
CA PRO A 13 -13.74 -2.69 13.60
C PRO A 13 -14.92 -2.71 14.58
N ASP A 14 -16.13 -2.50 14.09
CA ASP A 14 -17.35 -2.55 14.91
C ASP A 14 -17.62 -3.98 15.44
N LYS A 15 -17.28 -4.99 14.66
CA LYS A 15 -17.40 -6.41 15.01
C LYS A 15 -16.19 -7.18 14.51
N GLY A 16 -15.86 -8.27 15.17
CA GLY A 16 -14.74 -9.14 14.79
C GLY A 16 -13.40 -8.69 15.36
N THR A 17 -12.34 -9.39 15.01
CA THR A 17 -10.97 -9.13 15.47
C THR A 17 -9.98 -9.20 14.32
N ILE A 18 -8.99 -8.30 14.35
CA ILE A 18 -7.87 -8.32 13.42
C ILE A 18 -6.60 -8.60 14.22
N SER A 19 -5.89 -9.66 13.87
CA SER A 19 -4.61 -10.01 14.49
C SER A 19 -3.49 -9.96 13.45
N SER A 20 -2.36 -9.40 13.83
CA SER A 20 -1.16 -9.36 12.99
C SER A 20 0.06 -9.58 13.87
N THR A 21 1.08 -10.26 13.34
CA THR A 21 2.33 -10.50 14.03
C THR A 21 3.48 -9.89 13.23
N GLY A 22 4.38 -9.18 13.92
CA GLY A 22 5.50 -8.49 13.30
C GLY A 22 5.30 -6.99 13.13
N ARG A 23 6.31 -6.34 12.56
CA ARG A 23 6.34 -4.89 12.29
C ARG A 23 5.52 -4.60 11.05
N MET A 24 4.55 -3.68 11.18
CA MET A 24 3.69 -3.26 10.09
C MET A 24 4.05 -1.84 9.66
N ALA A 25 4.16 -1.63 8.35
CA ALA A 25 4.20 -0.29 7.74
C ALA A 25 3.00 -0.12 6.82
N ALA A 26 2.34 1.02 6.92
CA ALA A 26 1.18 1.36 6.11
C ALA A 26 1.49 2.59 5.24
N MET A 27 1.43 2.41 3.92
CA MET A 27 1.55 3.48 2.93
C MET A 27 0.15 3.98 2.54
N LEU A 28 -0.66 4.37 3.53
CA LEU A 28 -2.03 4.85 3.32
C LEU A 28 -2.05 6.37 3.11
N GLU A 29 -1.11 7.07 3.72
CA GLU A 29 -0.94 8.52 3.62
C GLU A 29 0.56 8.81 3.56
N VAL A 30 1.13 8.71 2.37
CA VAL A 30 2.58 8.90 2.16
C VAL A 30 3.00 10.31 2.53
N GLY A 31 4.03 10.42 3.38
CA GLY A 31 4.52 11.71 3.89
C GLY A 31 3.70 12.28 5.05
N SER A 32 2.67 11.58 5.54
CA SER A 32 2.02 11.97 6.79
C SER A 32 3.05 11.99 7.90
N GLY A 33 3.13 13.11 8.64
CA GLY A 33 4.14 13.32 9.66
C GLY A 33 5.38 14.10 9.21
N PHE A 34 5.51 14.44 7.93
CA PHE A 34 6.54 15.39 7.51
C PHE A 34 6.29 16.79 8.05
N GLN A 35 7.34 17.43 8.54
CA GLN A 35 7.31 18.81 9.01
C GLN A 35 7.80 19.73 7.90
N PRO A 36 6.98 20.68 7.42
CA PRO A 36 7.29 21.52 6.27
C PRO A 36 8.57 22.35 6.41
N GLU A 37 8.90 22.76 7.63
CA GLU A 37 10.05 23.60 7.93
C GLU A 37 11.38 22.82 8.04
N LEU A 38 11.30 21.50 8.22
CA LEU A 38 12.47 20.63 8.27
C LEU A 38 12.95 20.26 6.87
N SER A 39 14.24 20.04 6.74
CA SER A 39 14.86 19.50 5.51
C SER A 39 14.35 18.09 5.20
N GLY A 40 14.57 17.63 3.98
CA GLY A 40 14.29 16.25 3.59
C GLY A 40 15.02 15.24 4.48
N ARG A 41 16.29 15.51 4.76
CA ARG A 41 17.12 14.68 5.66
C ARG A 41 16.53 14.58 7.06
N GLU A 42 16.14 15.70 7.66
CA GLU A 42 15.53 15.72 9.00
C GLU A 42 14.16 15.00 9.00
N ASN A 43 13.39 15.14 7.92
CA ASN A 43 12.13 14.42 7.76
C ASN A 43 12.32 12.90 7.60
N ILE A 44 13.43 12.43 7.00
CA ILE A 44 13.77 11.00 6.99
C ILE A 44 13.91 10.49 8.44
N TYR A 45 14.64 11.21 9.29
CA TYR A 45 14.80 10.82 10.71
C TYR A 45 13.47 10.85 11.47
N LEU A 46 12.70 11.92 11.28
CA LEU A 46 11.41 12.09 11.95
C LEU A 46 10.44 10.97 11.54
N ASN A 47 10.25 10.78 10.23
CA ASN A 47 9.30 9.81 9.72
C ASN A 47 9.77 8.36 9.97
N GLY A 48 11.06 8.08 9.82
CA GLY A 48 11.64 6.78 10.16
C GLY A 48 11.39 6.42 11.63
N ALA A 49 11.56 7.39 12.55
CA ALA A 49 11.27 7.18 13.97
C ALA A 49 9.77 6.93 14.22
N ILE A 50 8.87 7.68 13.56
CA ILE A 50 7.41 7.46 13.65
C ILE A 50 7.05 6.05 13.17
N LEU A 51 7.71 5.56 12.11
CA LEU A 51 7.53 4.21 11.57
C LEU A 51 8.27 3.12 12.38
N GLY A 52 8.89 3.52 13.52
CA GLY A 52 9.49 2.60 14.48
C GLY A 52 10.94 2.19 14.16
N MET A 53 11.65 2.91 13.28
CA MET A 53 13.09 2.70 13.09
C MET A 53 13.88 3.32 14.24
N SER A 54 14.89 2.62 14.72
CA SER A 54 15.89 3.22 15.60
C SER A 54 16.80 4.17 14.82
N LYS A 55 17.43 5.12 15.53
CA LYS A 55 18.40 6.05 14.91
C LYS A 55 19.49 5.30 14.16
N LYS A 56 20.01 4.21 14.71
CA LYS A 56 21.05 3.39 14.09
C LYS A 56 20.56 2.74 12.76
N GLU A 57 19.31 2.29 12.71
CA GLU A 57 18.71 1.77 11.48
C GLU A 57 18.59 2.87 10.43
N ILE A 58 18.12 4.06 10.82
CA ILE A 58 18.01 5.20 9.90
C ILE A 58 19.38 5.59 9.38
N ASP A 59 20.39 5.74 10.25
CA ASP A 59 21.76 6.08 9.86
C ASP A 59 22.32 5.08 8.82
N SER A 60 22.04 3.78 9.00
CA SER A 60 22.52 2.74 8.08
C SER A 60 21.81 2.70 6.73
N LYS A 61 20.62 3.27 6.62
CA LYS A 61 19.78 3.26 5.41
C LYS A 61 19.65 4.65 4.77
N LEU A 62 20.22 5.67 5.38
CA LEU A 62 20.01 7.06 4.99
C LEU A 62 20.35 7.32 3.52
N ASP A 63 21.53 6.88 3.09
CA ASP A 63 21.99 7.10 1.71
C ASP A 63 21.11 6.32 0.72
N ALA A 64 20.70 5.10 1.06
CA ALA A 64 19.80 4.29 0.23
C ALA A 64 18.40 4.93 0.10
N ILE A 65 17.87 5.51 1.17
CA ILE A 65 16.59 6.23 1.16
C ILE A 65 16.68 7.47 0.25
N ILE A 66 17.78 8.23 0.36
CA ILE A 66 18.00 9.44 -0.43
C ILE A 66 18.12 9.06 -1.92
N ASP A 67 18.98 8.11 -2.25
CA ASP A 67 19.20 7.64 -3.63
C ASP A 67 17.91 7.11 -4.25
N PHE A 68 17.16 6.27 -3.52
CA PHE A 68 15.89 5.74 -3.99
C PHE A 68 14.88 6.85 -4.32
N SER A 69 14.82 7.89 -3.49
CA SER A 69 13.89 9.01 -3.67
C SER A 69 14.22 9.90 -4.88
N GLY A 70 15.49 9.96 -5.29
CA GLY A 70 15.98 10.83 -6.35
C GLY A 70 15.88 12.33 -6.04
N VAL A 71 15.94 12.69 -4.76
CA VAL A 71 15.89 14.10 -4.31
C VAL A 71 17.22 14.59 -3.72
N GLU A 72 18.34 13.94 -4.01
CA GLU A 72 19.66 14.19 -3.42
C GLU A 72 20.04 15.66 -3.46
N ARG A 73 19.78 16.33 -4.60
CA ARG A 73 20.13 17.75 -4.81
C ARG A 73 19.37 18.71 -3.89
N PHE A 74 18.24 18.24 -3.32
CA PHE A 74 17.33 19.04 -2.52
C PHE A 74 17.23 18.56 -1.09
N ILE A 75 17.96 17.49 -0.71
CA ILE A 75 17.78 16.77 0.55
C ILE A 75 17.96 17.65 1.79
N ASP A 76 18.81 18.65 1.71
CA ASP A 76 19.10 19.58 2.81
C ASP A 76 18.24 20.86 2.76
N GLN A 77 17.28 20.93 1.82
CA GLN A 77 16.30 22.02 1.76
C GLN A 77 15.01 21.64 2.53
N PRO A 78 14.30 22.65 3.09
CA PRO A 78 13.00 22.43 3.71
C PRO A 78 12.00 21.80 2.74
N VAL A 79 11.24 20.78 3.19
CA VAL A 79 10.31 20.04 2.32
C VAL A 79 9.13 20.88 1.84
N LYS A 80 8.84 22.03 2.46
CA LYS A 80 7.87 23.01 1.94
C LYS A 80 8.22 23.53 0.53
N ASN A 81 9.50 23.45 0.14
CA ASN A 81 9.99 23.86 -1.17
C ASN A 81 9.95 22.71 -2.20
N TYR A 82 9.56 21.50 -1.78
CA TYR A 82 9.49 20.36 -2.68
C TYR A 82 8.25 20.43 -3.57
N SER A 83 8.37 19.89 -4.79
CA SER A 83 7.20 19.59 -5.58
C SER A 83 6.40 18.45 -4.90
N SER A 84 5.11 18.34 -5.24
CA SER A 84 4.28 17.22 -4.74
C SER A 84 4.91 15.86 -5.03
N GLY A 85 5.49 15.68 -6.22
CA GLY A 85 6.19 14.47 -6.60
C GLY A 85 7.42 14.19 -5.74
N MET A 86 8.27 15.18 -5.48
CA MET A 86 9.44 15.03 -4.59
C MET A 86 9.03 14.66 -3.17
N TYR A 87 7.99 15.32 -2.66
CA TYR A 87 7.46 15.08 -1.32
C TYR A 87 7.00 13.62 -1.16
N VAL A 88 6.20 13.15 -2.11
CA VAL A 88 5.65 11.79 -2.07
C VAL A 88 6.75 10.74 -2.31
N ARG A 89 7.68 10.98 -3.25
CA ARG A 89 8.82 10.08 -3.49
C ARG A 89 9.68 9.92 -2.25
N LEU A 90 9.96 11.00 -1.51
CA LEU A 90 10.72 10.92 -0.26
C LEU A 90 9.96 10.13 0.82
N GLY A 91 8.69 10.43 1.06
CA GLY A 91 7.87 9.71 2.04
C GLY A 91 7.75 8.22 1.73
N PHE A 92 7.56 7.89 0.46
CA PHE A 92 7.53 6.52 -0.01
C PHE A 92 8.88 5.81 0.24
N SER A 93 10.00 6.49 -0.08
CA SER A 93 11.33 5.94 0.11
C SER A 93 11.62 5.62 1.58
N VAL A 94 11.21 6.47 2.51
CA VAL A 94 11.33 6.16 3.94
C VAL A 94 10.52 4.92 4.28
N SER A 95 9.24 4.88 3.90
CA SER A 95 8.32 3.82 4.27
C SER A 95 8.76 2.43 3.77
N ILE A 96 9.29 2.36 2.54
CA ILE A 96 9.72 1.07 1.96
C ILE A 96 11.03 0.56 2.58
N HIS A 97 11.88 1.46 3.11
CA HIS A 97 13.13 1.09 3.77
C HIS A 97 12.98 0.76 5.26
N VAL A 98 11.77 0.86 5.82
CA VAL A 98 11.45 0.32 7.16
C VAL A 98 11.66 -1.19 7.21
N GLU A 99 11.59 -1.87 6.06
CA GLU A 99 11.66 -3.35 5.94
C GLU A 99 10.68 -4.04 6.90
N PRO A 100 9.39 -3.76 6.74
CA PRO A 100 8.37 -4.30 7.62
C PRO A 100 8.16 -5.81 7.37
N ASP A 101 7.58 -6.50 8.36
CA ASP A 101 7.07 -7.86 8.16
C ASP A 101 5.77 -7.86 7.35
N ILE A 102 4.98 -6.77 7.49
CA ILE A 102 3.73 -6.56 6.77
C ILE A 102 3.73 -5.15 6.19
N LEU A 103 3.62 -5.04 4.87
CA LEU A 103 3.50 -3.79 4.14
C LEU A 103 2.09 -3.62 3.60
N LEU A 104 1.42 -2.51 3.95
CA LEU A 104 0.10 -2.15 3.44
C LEU A 104 0.25 -1.01 2.43
N VAL A 105 -0.29 -1.18 1.23
CA VAL A 105 -0.19 -0.23 0.12
C VAL A 105 -1.58 0.08 -0.41
N ASP A 106 -1.96 1.36 -0.41
CA ASP A 106 -3.28 1.84 -0.87
C ASP A 106 -3.10 2.77 -2.08
N GLU A 107 -3.40 2.31 -3.28
CA GLU A 107 -3.39 3.08 -4.56
C GLU A 107 -2.11 3.88 -4.88
N VAL A 108 -1.16 3.93 -3.97
CA VAL A 108 0.03 4.79 -4.02
C VAL A 108 1.03 4.35 -5.12
N LEU A 109 0.76 3.23 -5.81
CA LEU A 109 1.61 2.73 -6.91
C LEU A 109 1.62 3.65 -8.14
N ALA A 110 0.66 4.55 -8.26
CA ALA A 110 0.60 5.54 -9.35
C ALA A 110 1.43 6.80 -9.08
N VAL A 111 2.24 6.82 -8.01
CA VAL A 111 3.02 7.98 -7.60
C VAL A 111 4.36 8.07 -8.31
N GLY A 112 4.72 9.29 -8.71
CA GLY A 112 5.97 9.57 -9.40
C GLY A 112 5.90 9.29 -10.89
N ASP A 113 7.07 9.27 -11.52
CA ASP A 113 7.22 8.88 -12.91
C ASP A 113 7.34 7.36 -13.06
N MET A 114 7.32 6.87 -14.30
CA MET A 114 7.39 5.44 -14.60
C MET A 114 8.68 4.79 -14.07
N GLU A 115 9.79 5.53 -14.04
CA GLU A 115 11.06 5.03 -13.49
C GLU A 115 10.94 4.76 -11.99
N PHE A 116 10.34 5.69 -11.24
CA PHE A 116 10.12 5.53 -9.80
C PHE A 116 9.12 4.41 -9.50
N GLN A 117 8.04 4.28 -10.30
CA GLN A 117 7.09 3.18 -10.17
C GLN A 117 7.76 1.82 -10.36
N ASN A 118 8.64 1.67 -11.36
CA ASN A 118 9.41 0.46 -11.57
C ASN A 118 10.32 0.14 -10.37
N LYS A 119 11.06 1.13 -9.85
CA LYS A 119 11.86 0.96 -8.62
C LYS A 119 11.02 0.48 -7.43
N CYS A 120 9.79 0.98 -7.30
CA CYS A 120 8.87 0.55 -6.25
C CYS A 120 8.46 -0.92 -6.42
N MET A 121 8.10 -1.31 -7.64
CA MET A 121 7.73 -2.71 -7.94
C MET A 121 8.88 -3.68 -7.70
N ASP A 122 10.10 -3.32 -8.10
CA ASP A 122 11.30 -4.13 -7.84
C ASP A 122 11.53 -4.31 -6.34
N LYS A 123 11.31 -3.25 -5.56
CA LYS A 123 11.45 -3.32 -4.10
C LYS A 123 10.35 -4.16 -3.45
N PHE A 124 9.12 -4.10 -3.94
CA PHE A 124 8.05 -4.98 -3.47
C PHE A 124 8.34 -6.45 -3.80
N ALA A 125 8.85 -6.74 -5.00
CA ALA A 125 9.27 -8.08 -5.38
C ALA A 125 10.37 -8.61 -4.43
N GLN A 126 11.37 -7.79 -4.11
CA GLN A 126 12.41 -8.14 -3.12
C GLN A 126 11.82 -8.44 -1.73
N LEU A 127 10.86 -7.65 -1.25
CA LEU A 127 10.21 -7.90 0.04
C LEU A 127 9.43 -9.23 0.01
N LYS A 128 8.73 -9.51 -1.08
CA LYS A 128 8.02 -10.78 -1.29
C LYS A 128 9.00 -11.97 -1.29
N ASP A 129 10.12 -11.88 -2.00
CA ASP A 129 11.16 -12.93 -2.05
C ASP A 129 11.79 -13.19 -0.67
N GLN A 130 11.83 -12.16 0.18
CA GLN A 130 12.26 -12.28 1.58
C GLN A 130 11.18 -12.88 2.50
N GLY A 131 10.04 -13.29 1.96
CA GLY A 131 8.91 -13.85 2.72
C GLY A 131 8.10 -12.83 3.52
N ARG A 132 8.19 -11.54 3.15
CA ARG A 132 7.38 -10.49 3.76
C ARG A 132 5.96 -10.49 3.19
N THR A 133 5.00 -10.10 4.00
CA THR A 133 3.61 -9.96 3.57
C THR A 133 3.40 -8.58 2.94
N VAL A 134 2.88 -8.55 1.71
CA VAL A 134 2.51 -7.29 1.04
C VAL A 134 1.01 -7.32 0.76
N VAL A 135 0.27 -6.36 1.28
CA VAL A 135 -1.17 -6.19 1.02
C VAL A 135 -1.35 -4.94 0.19
N VAL A 136 -1.89 -5.09 -1.00
CA VAL A 136 -2.02 -3.99 -1.98
C VAL A 136 -3.49 -3.77 -2.33
N VAL A 137 -3.90 -2.51 -2.41
CA VAL A 137 -5.11 -2.08 -3.11
C VAL A 137 -4.68 -1.26 -4.30
N SER A 138 -5.14 -1.59 -5.49
CA SER A 138 -4.77 -0.89 -6.72
C SER A 138 -5.87 -1.05 -7.77
N HIS A 139 -5.90 -0.16 -8.77
CA HIS A 139 -6.70 -0.32 -9.97
C HIS A 139 -5.94 -1.00 -11.13
N GLY A 140 -4.66 -1.28 -10.97
CA GLY A 140 -3.81 -1.92 -11.98
C GLY A 140 -3.95 -3.45 -12.00
N LEU A 141 -5.08 -3.96 -12.43
CA LEU A 141 -5.44 -5.39 -12.39
C LEU A 141 -4.37 -6.31 -13.01
N GLU A 142 -3.91 -6.01 -14.22
CA GLU A 142 -2.91 -6.82 -14.92
C GLU A 142 -1.58 -6.92 -14.18
N GLN A 143 -1.15 -5.81 -13.57
CA GLN A 143 0.07 -5.78 -12.78
C GLN A 143 -0.07 -6.61 -11.51
N MET A 144 -1.24 -6.50 -10.85
CA MET A 144 -1.53 -7.26 -9.63
C MET A 144 -1.75 -8.75 -9.90
N ARG A 145 -2.31 -9.10 -11.05
CA ARG A 145 -2.49 -10.49 -11.49
C ARG A 145 -1.17 -11.28 -11.52
N THR A 146 -0.08 -10.61 -11.90
CA THR A 146 1.25 -11.24 -11.98
C THR A 146 2.05 -11.10 -10.69
N PHE A 147 1.80 -10.05 -9.92
CA PHE A 147 2.57 -9.76 -8.71
C PHE A 147 2.03 -10.48 -7.47
N CYS A 148 0.70 -10.57 -7.32
CA CYS A 148 0.08 -11.12 -6.12
C CYS A 148 -0.12 -12.64 -6.21
N ASP A 149 0.00 -13.33 -5.06
CA ASP A 149 -0.29 -14.76 -4.96
C ASP A 149 -1.80 -14.99 -4.79
N GLN A 150 -2.45 -14.09 -4.05
CA GLN A 150 -3.87 -14.17 -3.74
C GLN A 150 -4.54 -12.81 -4.00
N ALA A 151 -5.84 -12.86 -4.29
CA ALA A 151 -6.70 -11.69 -4.33
C ALA A 151 -7.97 -11.92 -3.51
N ALA A 152 -8.51 -10.82 -2.99
CA ALA A 152 -9.82 -10.81 -2.36
C ALA A 152 -10.67 -9.72 -3.01
N TRP A 153 -11.80 -10.10 -3.58
CA TRP A 153 -12.74 -9.18 -4.20
C TRP A 153 -13.78 -8.73 -3.19
N LEU A 154 -13.79 -7.43 -2.94
CA LEU A 154 -14.79 -6.78 -2.09
C LEU A 154 -15.71 -5.90 -2.94
N ASP A 155 -17.01 -6.14 -2.86
CA ASP A 155 -18.04 -5.33 -3.46
C ASP A 155 -18.89 -4.66 -2.36
N HIS A 156 -18.91 -3.34 -2.32
CA HIS A 156 -19.61 -2.56 -1.29
C HIS A 156 -19.44 -3.08 0.15
N GLY A 157 -18.21 -3.53 0.48
CA GLY A 157 -17.86 -4.06 1.81
C GLY A 157 -18.18 -5.54 2.02
N THR A 158 -18.76 -6.21 1.04
CA THR A 158 -19.02 -7.67 1.08
C THR A 158 -17.88 -8.40 0.38
N LEU A 159 -17.35 -9.45 1.01
CA LEU A 159 -16.39 -10.34 0.38
C LEU A 159 -17.12 -11.23 -0.64
N VAL A 160 -16.84 -11.03 -1.92
CA VAL A 160 -17.46 -11.77 -3.02
C VAL A 160 -16.67 -13.03 -3.33
N ASP A 161 -15.33 -12.89 -3.42
CA ASP A 161 -14.45 -14.01 -3.74
C ASP A 161 -13.06 -13.81 -3.12
N VAL A 162 -12.36 -14.92 -2.87
CA VAL A 162 -10.99 -14.94 -2.39
C VAL A 162 -10.26 -16.19 -2.87
N GLY A 163 -9.11 -16.04 -3.48
CA GLY A 163 -8.37 -17.17 -4.04
C GLY A 163 -7.10 -16.76 -4.76
N ALA A 164 -6.64 -17.59 -5.69
CA ALA A 164 -5.50 -17.27 -6.54
C ALA A 164 -5.74 -15.96 -7.31
N ALA A 165 -4.75 -15.06 -7.29
CA ALA A 165 -4.93 -13.71 -7.81
C ALA A 165 -5.41 -13.70 -9.27
N ALA A 166 -4.87 -14.58 -10.12
CA ALA A 166 -5.27 -14.66 -11.52
C ALA A 166 -6.76 -15.03 -11.68
N GLU A 167 -7.25 -16.01 -10.93
CA GLU A 167 -8.63 -16.49 -11.02
C GLU A 167 -9.63 -15.44 -10.55
N VAL A 168 -9.37 -14.83 -9.39
CA VAL A 168 -10.24 -13.80 -8.81
C VAL A 168 -10.29 -12.54 -9.70
N ILE A 169 -9.14 -12.13 -10.26
CA ILE A 169 -9.06 -10.96 -11.14
C ILE A 169 -9.76 -11.22 -12.47
N ASP A 170 -9.63 -12.44 -13.04
CA ASP A 170 -10.34 -12.82 -14.26
C ASP A 170 -11.85 -12.77 -14.04
N THR A 171 -12.35 -13.38 -12.95
CA THR A 171 -13.77 -13.34 -12.58
C THR A 171 -14.28 -11.91 -12.37
N TYR A 172 -13.51 -11.08 -11.66
CA TYR A 172 -13.84 -9.65 -11.47
C TYR A 172 -13.94 -8.90 -12.80
N SER A 173 -12.98 -9.13 -13.70
CA SER A 173 -12.94 -8.47 -15.02
C SER A 173 -14.13 -8.87 -15.88
N ASP A 174 -14.50 -10.13 -15.88
CA ASP A 174 -15.66 -10.65 -16.64
C ASP A 174 -16.96 -10.01 -16.14
N VAL A 175 -17.15 -9.92 -14.82
CA VAL A 175 -18.34 -9.29 -14.23
C VAL A 175 -18.38 -7.79 -14.54
N ALA A 176 -17.23 -7.09 -14.43
CA ALA A 176 -17.13 -5.68 -14.74
C ALA A 176 -17.44 -5.38 -16.22
N HIS A 177 -16.99 -6.23 -17.16
CA HIS A 177 -17.31 -6.12 -18.57
C HIS A 177 -18.79 -6.34 -18.84
N HIS A 178 -19.43 -7.33 -18.21
CA HIS A 178 -20.86 -7.58 -18.38
C HIS A 178 -21.75 -6.49 -17.77
N ALA A 179 -21.30 -5.84 -16.68
CA ALA A 179 -22.03 -4.71 -16.08
C ALA A 179 -22.10 -3.47 -16.99
N VAL A 180 -21.11 -3.27 -17.87
CA VAL A 180 -21.10 -2.18 -18.85
C VAL A 180 -22.08 -2.45 -20.01
N GLU A 181 -22.39 -3.71 -20.34
CA GLU A 181 -23.35 -4.06 -21.39
C GLU A 181 -24.82 -3.97 -20.99
N VAL A 182 -25.11 -3.87 -19.67
CA VAL A 182 -26.48 -3.78 -19.14
C VAL A 182 -26.76 -2.39 -18.57
N GLU A 183 -26.84 -1.38 -19.44
CA GLU A 183 -27.50 -0.13 -19.11
C GLU A 183 -28.99 -0.39 -18.91
N GLY A 184 -29.46 -0.53 -17.66
CA GLY A 184 -30.88 -0.50 -17.34
C GLY A 184 -31.42 -1.39 -16.21
N GLY A 185 -30.62 -2.02 -15.39
CA GLY A 185 -31.15 -2.85 -14.30
C GLY A 185 -30.20 -3.04 -13.14
N GLY A 186 -30.26 -2.15 -12.16
CA GLY A 186 -29.47 -2.31 -10.93
C GLY A 186 -29.90 -3.52 -10.13
N THR A 187 -29.06 -4.52 -10.02
CA THR A 187 -29.22 -5.60 -9.04
C THR A 187 -28.41 -5.22 -7.79
N ARG A 188 -29.11 -4.85 -6.73
CA ARG A 188 -28.49 -4.70 -5.40
C ARG A 188 -28.25 -6.07 -4.81
N PHE A 189 -26.99 -6.41 -4.55
CA PHE A 189 -26.63 -7.55 -3.71
C PHE A 189 -26.07 -7.03 -2.38
N GLY A 190 -26.65 -7.52 -1.27
CA GLY A 190 -26.06 -7.43 0.06
C GLY A 190 -26.81 -6.56 1.06
N SER A 191 -26.96 -7.10 2.27
CA SER A 191 -27.61 -6.48 3.44
C SER A 191 -26.72 -5.49 4.22
N GLY A 192 -25.56 -5.12 3.71
CA GLY A 192 -24.68 -4.14 4.36
C GLY A 192 -23.86 -4.65 5.56
N GLU A 193 -23.90 -5.93 5.86
CA GLU A 193 -23.08 -6.54 6.92
C GLU A 193 -22.01 -7.43 6.27
N ALA A 194 -20.77 -6.93 6.19
CA ALA A 194 -19.63 -7.75 5.79
C ALA A 194 -19.12 -8.54 7.01
N MET A 195 -19.28 -9.87 6.98
CA MET A 195 -18.63 -10.77 7.94
C MET A 195 -17.47 -11.49 7.27
N ILE A 196 -16.25 -11.11 7.64
CA ILE A 196 -15.03 -11.81 7.25
C ILE A 196 -14.58 -12.62 8.46
N GLU A 197 -14.80 -13.96 8.45
CA GLU A 197 -14.45 -14.78 9.60
C GLU A 197 -12.95 -14.98 9.76
N ARG A 198 -12.21 -15.16 8.66
CA ARG A 198 -10.77 -15.31 8.68
C ARG A 198 -10.15 -15.04 7.29
N ILE A 199 -9.11 -14.23 7.22
CA ILE A 199 -8.24 -14.11 6.05
C ILE A 199 -6.81 -14.34 6.52
N GLU A 200 -6.09 -15.32 5.94
CA GLU A 200 -4.66 -15.49 6.11
C GLU A 200 -3.95 -14.86 4.92
N LEU A 201 -3.27 -13.75 5.19
CA LEU A 201 -2.64 -12.95 4.15
C LEU A 201 -1.15 -13.32 4.02
N ARG A 202 -0.72 -13.71 2.81
CA ARG A 202 0.70 -13.70 2.43
C ARG A 202 0.95 -12.49 1.52
N THR A 203 0.76 -12.58 0.24
CA THR A 203 0.73 -11.39 -0.62
C THR A 203 -0.67 -11.30 -1.21
N VAL A 204 -1.47 -10.33 -0.77
CA VAL A 204 -2.90 -10.25 -1.09
C VAL A 204 -3.21 -8.93 -1.74
N TYR A 205 -3.98 -9.02 -2.80
CA TYR A 205 -4.57 -7.90 -3.50
C TYR A 205 -6.04 -7.75 -3.11
N LEU A 206 -6.44 -6.54 -2.73
CA LEU A 206 -7.84 -6.21 -2.50
C LEU A 206 -8.39 -5.48 -3.72
N VAL A 207 -9.28 -6.14 -4.46
CA VAL A 207 -10.04 -5.54 -5.56
C VAL A 207 -11.25 -4.84 -4.96
N HIS A 208 -11.41 -3.56 -5.28
CA HIS A 208 -12.55 -2.76 -4.86
C HIS A 208 -13.35 -2.36 -6.11
N ALA A 209 -14.64 -2.68 -6.11
CA ALA A 209 -15.61 -2.18 -7.09
C ALA A 209 -16.22 -0.87 -6.60
#